data_3a15f5ab2a7fb544584adc086ea7e835
#
_entry.id   3a15f5ab2a7fb544584adc086ea7e835
#
_cell.length_a   1.000
_cell.length_b   1.000
_cell.length_c   1.000
_cell.angle_alpha   90.00
_cell.angle_beta   90.00
_cell.angle_gamma   90.00
#
_symmetry.space_group_name_H-M   'P 1'
#
loop_
_entity.id
_entity.type
_entity.pdbx_description
1 polymer ?
#
loop_
_entity_poly.entity_id
_entity_poly.type
_entity_poly.pdbx_seq_one_letter_code
_entity_poly.pdbx_strand_id
1 'polypeptide(L)'
;MRIGNLFYEEKENGTFDIGFIEENVKVFNHQTYKLTCHLDKKNYQKFKKKIGSLDNIIKLFSDRFHVNEFNKFCNKHEIKYTHKVRIGD
;
A
#
# COMPACT_ATOMS: atom_id res chain seq x y z
N MET A 1 8.52 -5.45 2.27
CA MET A 1 8.29 -6.69 1.50
C MET A 1 7.61 -6.39 0.18
N ARG A 2 7.98 -7.09 -0.87
CA ARG A 2 7.38 -6.92 -2.18
C ARG A 2 6.98 -8.29 -2.74
N ILE A 3 5.75 -8.40 -3.21
CA ILE A 3 5.23 -9.62 -3.85
C ILE A 3 4.49 -9.19 -5.12
N GLY A 4 5.00 -9.59 -6.29
CA GLY A 4 4.50 -9.07 -7.54
C GLY A 4 4.64 -7.56 -7.59
N ASN A 5 3.56 -6.84 -7.84
CA ASN A 5 3.55 -5.37 -7.83
C ASN A 5 3.20 -4.78 -6.47
N LEU A 6 2.69 -5.59 -5.56
CA LEU A 6 2.37 -5.17 -4.19
C LEU A 6 3.63 -5.00 -3.38
N PHE A 7 3.72 -3.90 -2.62
CA PHE A 7 4.74 -3.77 -1.60
C PHE A 7 4.12 -3.25 -0.29
N TYR A 8 4.75 -3.57 0.82
CA TYR A 8 4.43 -2.94 2.09
C TYR A 8 5.64 -2.90 2.99
N GLU A 9 5.65 -1.94 3.89
CA GLU A 9 6.76 -1.73 4.82
C GLU A 9 6.25 -1.19 6.15
N GLU A 10 6.53 -1.92 7.23
CA GLU A 10 6.33 -1.43 8.59
C GLU A 10 7.59 -0.67 9.00
N LYS A 11 7.43 0.58 9.39
CA LYS A 11 8.56 1.44 9.73
C LYS A 11 8.82 1.45 11.24
N GLU A 12 10.07 1.76 11.61
CA GLU A 12 10.49 1.78 13.02
C GLU A 12 9.68 2.76 13.87
N ASN A 13 9.22 3.86 13.27
CA ASN A 13 8.43 4.88 13.97
C ASN A 13 6.96 4.48 14.15
N GLY A 14 6.59 3.27 13.76
CA GLY A 14 5.21 2.79 13.89
C GLY A 14 4.29 3.14 12.75
N THR A 15 4.79 3.82 11.73
CA THR A 15 4.00 4.10 10.51
C THR A 15 4.11 2.95 9.52
N PHE A 16 3.29 2.99 8.47
CA PHE A 16 3.17 1.90 7.52
C PHE A 16 2.93 2.43 6.12
N ASP A 17 3.65 1.88 5.16
CA ASP A 17 3.43 2.17 3.74
C ASP A 17 2.97 0.89 3.04
N ILE A 18 1.99 1.03 2.17
CA ILE A 18 1.50 -0.05 1.31
C ILE A 18 1.13 0.53 -0.05
N GLY A 19 1.40 -0.19 -1.11
CA GLY A 19 1.08 0.30 -2.42
C GLY A 19 1.52 -0.65 -3.51
N PHE A 20 1.78 -0.09 -4.70
CA PHE A 20 2.26 -0.91 -5.79
C PHE A 20 3.36 -0.20 -6.57
N ILE A 21 4.23 -1.02 -7.16
CA ILE A 21 5.34 -0.57 -7.98
C ILE A 21 5.22 -1.26 -9.34
N GLU A 22 5.28 -0.46 -10.40
CA GLU A 22 5.32 -0.98 -11.75
C GLU A 22 6.53 -0.38 -12.46
N GLU A 23 7.40 -1.25 -12.95
CA GLU A 23 8.64 -0.83 -13.60
C GLU A 23 8.45 -0.76 -15.12
N ASN A 24 9.24 0.07 -15.78
CA ASN A 24 9.29 0.17 -17.23
C ASN A 24 7.95 0.48 -17.87
N VAL A 25 7.24 1.48 -17.32
CA VAL A 25 5.92 1.87 -17.81
C VAL A 25 6.05 2.73 -19.07
N LYS A 26 5.55 2.23 -20.19
CA LYS A 26 5.72 2.88 -21.49
C LYS A 26 5.16 4.30 -21.55
N VAL A 27 3.99 4.54 -20.95
CA VAL A 27 3.37 5.88 -20.95
C VAL A 27 4.17 6.90 -20.15
N PHE A 28 5.12 6.45 -19.33
CA PHE A 28 6.01 7.30 -18.53
C PHE A 28 7.47 7.16 -18.98
N ASN A 29 7.72 7.01 -20.27
CA ASN A 29 9.07 6.89 -20.85
C ASN A 29 9.88 5.74 -20.23
N HIS A 30 9.23 4.60 -19.99
CA HIS A 30 9.84 3.41 -19.36
C HIS A 30 10.37 3.65 -17.97
N GLN A 31 9.86 4.68 -17.28
CA GLN A 31 10.20 4.94 -15.89
C GLN A 31 9.36 4.10 -14.93
N THR A 32 9.79 4.04 -13.69
CA THR A 32 9.07 3.32 -12.63
C THR A 32 7.91 4.18 -12.13
N TYR A 33 6.75 3.56 -11.99
CA TYR A 33 5.58 4.16 -11.36
C TYR A 33 5.40 3.55 -9.97
N LYS A 34 5.31 4.39 -8.95
CA LYS A 34 5.11 3.94 -7.58
C LYS A 34 3.97 4.70 -6.94
N LEU A 35 2.94 3.98 -6.51
CA LEU A 35 1.86 4.52 -5.70
C LEU A 35 2.05 4.06 -4.26
N THR A 36 2.09 4.99 -3.32
CA THR A 36 2.25 4.69 -1.90
C THR A 36 1.06 5.24 -1.11
N CYS A 37 0.44 4.38 -0.33
CA CYS A 37 -0.55 4.77 0.68
C CYS A 37 0.14 4.73 2.03
N HIS A 38 0.15 5.87 2.73
CA HIS A 38 0.84 6.01 4.01
C HIS A 38 -0.16 6.09 5.15
N LEU A 39 0.03 5.23 6.15
CA LEU A 39 -0.75 5.22 7.37
C LEU A 39 0.12 5.71 8.52
N ASP A 40 -0.38 6.70 9.27
CA ASP A 40 0.28 7.11 10.49
C ASP A 40 0.17 6.00 11.55
N LYS A 41 0.85 6.18 12.68
CA LYS A 41 0.89 5.17 13.73
C LYS A 41 -0.50 4.75 14.19
N LYS A 42 -1.39 5.71 14.41
CA LYS A 42 -2.76 5.45 14.89
C LYS A 42 -3.56 4.64 13.87
N ASN A 43 -3.53 5.05 12.62
CA ASN A 43 -4.28 4.38 11.56
C ASN A 43 -3.66 3.02 11.20
N TYR A 44 -2.35 2.89 11.28
CA TYR A 44 -1.71 1.60 11.08
C TYR A 44 -2.14 0.61 12.17
N GLN A 45 -2.24 1.04 13.42
CA GLN A 45 -2.72 0.18 14.49
C GLN A 45 -4.14 -0.31 14.22
N LYS A 46 -5.02 0.56 13.72
CA LYS A 46 -6.37 0.17 13.31
C LYS A 46 -6.35 -0.85 12.18
N PHE A 47 -5.55 -0.60 11.16
CA PHE A 47 -5.41 -1.49 10.01
C PHE A 47 -4.90 -2.87 10.44
N LYS A 48 -3.84 -2.90 11.22
CA LYS A 48 -3.23 -4.13 11.71
C LYS A 48 -4.21 -4.96 12.53
N LYS A 49 -4.99 -4.31 13.39
CA LYS A 49 -6.01 -4.97 14.18
C LYS A 49 -7.10 -5.61 13.31
N LYS A 50 -7.49 -4.95 12.23
CA LYS A 50 -8.53 -5.46 11.34
C LYS A 50 -8.05 -6.60 10.46
N ILE A 51 -6.82 -6.56 9.98
CA ILE A 51 -6.29 -7.65 9.17
C ILE A 51 -5.77 -8.82 10.01
N GLY A 52 -5.45 -8.59 11.28
CA GLY A 52 -4.94 -9.59 12.19
C GLY A 52 -3.45 -9.86 12.04
N SER A 53 -2.99 -10.16 10.85
CA SER A 53 -1.59 -10.46 10.55
C SER A 53 -1.20 -9.83 9.21
N LEU A 54 0.06 -9.39 9.08
CA LEU A 54 0.58 -8.87 7.83
C LEU A 54 0.51 -9.91 6.68
N ASP A 55 0.54 -11.19 7.01
CA ASP A 55 0.38 -12.25 6.01
C ASP A 55 -0.98 -12.20 5.31
N ASN A 56 -1.98 -11.60 5.96
CA ASN A 56 -3.31 -11.47 5.38
C ASN A 56 -3.41 -10.39 4.31
N ILE A 57 -2.40 -9.54 4.17
CA ILE A 57 -2.37 -8.51 3.12
C ILE A 57 -2.48 -9.14 1.74
N ILE A 58 -1.75 -10.23 1.50
CA ILE A 58 -1.81 -10.96 0.22
C ILE A 58 -3.20 -11.53 -0.01
N LYS A 59 -3.85 -12.02 1.03
CA LYS A 59 -5.20 -12.58 0.91
C LYS A 59 -6.25 -11.51 0.59
N LEU A 60 -6.04 -10.27 1.08
CA LEU A 60 -6.97 -9.17 0.88
C LEU A 60 -6.77 -8.46 -0.45
N PHE A 61 -5.52 -8.26 -0.85
CA PHE A 61 -5.19 -7.40 -2.00
C PHE A 61 -4.48 -8.16 -3.12
N SER A 62 -4.22 -9.46 -2.95
CA SER A 62 -3.46 -10.33 -3.86
C SER A 62 -2.06 -9.77 -4.18
N ASP A 63 -1.41 -10.33 -5.19
CA ASP A 63 -0.09 -9.89 -5.62
C ASP A 63 -0.13 -8.61 -6.48
N ARG A 64 -1.33 -8.08 -6.71
CA ARG A 64 -1.55 -6.87 -7.49
C ARG A 64 -2.43 -5.91 -6.69
N PHE A 65 -1.79 -4.90 -6.13
CA PHE A 65 -2.48 -3.93 -5.28
C PHE A 65 -3.40 -3.04 -6.11
N HIS A 66 -4.64 -2.89 -5.65
CA HIS A 66 -5.63 -1.96 -6.23
C HIS A 66 -6.03 -0.93 -5.20
N VAL A 67 -5.69 0.34 -5.47
CA VAL A 67 -5.97 1.43 -4.54
C VAL A 67 -7.46 1.57 -4.21
N ASN A 68 -8.33 1.27 -5.17
CA ASN A 68 -9.78 1.36 -4.94
C ASN A 68 -10.26 0.35 -3.90
N GLU A 69 -9.73 -0.88 -3.93
CA GLU A 69 -10.06 -1.89 -2.94
C GLU A 69 -9.51 -1.54 -1.57
N PHE A 70 -8.29 -1.01 -1.53
CA PHE A 70 -7.69 -0.52 -0.29
C PHE A 70 -8.51 0.63 0.29
N ASN A 71 -8.93 1.56 -0.56
CA ASN A 71 -9.75 2.69 -0.13
C ASN A 71 -11.08 2.24 0.45
N LYS A 72 -11.74 1.27 -0.18
CA LYS A 72 -13.00 0.70 0.34
C LYS A 72 -12.80 0.05 1.69
N PHE A 73 -11.72 -0.71 1.85
CA PHE A 73 -11.39 -1.36 3.12
C PHE A 73 -11.17 -0.33 4.22
N CYS A 74 -10.37 0.70 3.93
CA CYS A 74 -10.07 1.75 4.90
C CYS A 74 -11.31 2.53 5.28
N ASN A 75 -12.16 2.90 4.32
CA ASN A 75 -13.41 3.61 4.61
C ASN A 75 -14.36 2.78 5.46
N LYS A 76 -14.46 1.49 5.19
CA LYS A 76 -15.30 0.58 5.98
C LYS A 76 -14.88 0.51 7.44
N HIS A 77 -13.59 0.62 7.72
CA HIS A 77 -13.03 0.48 9.06
C HIS A 77 -12.57 1.79 9.68
N GLU A 78 -12.94 2.91 9.06
CA GLU A 78 -12.59 4.25 9.54
C GLU A 78 -11.08 4.45 9.69
N ILE A 79 -10.33 3.93 8.72
CA ILE A 79 -8.87 4.07 8.65
C ILE A 79 -8.55 5.18 7.65
N LYS A 80 -7.79 6.18 8.08
CA LYS A 80 -7.36 7.28 7.22
C LYS A 80 -5.96 7.05 6.74
N TYR A 81 -5.67 7.49 5.52
CA TYR A 81 -4.35 7.40 4.94
C TYR A 81 -4.13 8.55 3.97
N THR A 82 -2.88 8.87 3.71
CA THR A 82 -2.48 9.75 2.63
C THR A 82 -1.88 8.91 1.52
N HIS A 83 -1.90 9.43 0.30
CA HIS A 83 -1.28 8.72 -0.81
C HIS A 83 -0.41 9.67 -1.62
N LYS A 84 0.60 9.12 -2.26
CA LYS A 84 1.39 9.87 -3.23
C LYS A 84 1.87 8.97 -4.35
N VAL A 85 2.05 9.58 -5.50
CA VAL A 85 2.53 8.93 -6.71
C VAL A 85 3.92 9.46 -7.02
N ARG A 86 4.83 8.57 -7.37
CA ARG A 86 6.16 8.92 -7.82
C ARG A 86 6.41 8.27 -9.16
N ILE A 87 6.88 9.08 -10.13
CA ILE A 87 7.28 8.62 -11.45
C ILE A 87 8.76 8.98 -11.60
N GLY A 88 9.57 7.97 -11.89
CA GLY A 88 11.00 8.17 -12.04
C GLY A 88 11.77 6.94 -11.58
N ASP A 89 13.06 6.94 -11.81
CA ASP A 89 13.95 5.83 -11.41
C ASP A 89 14.72 6.12 -10.13
#